data_8f55949eb1ee4ded055c8e9d7e9d0bdd
#
_entry.id   8f55949eb1ee4ded055c8e9d7e9d0bdd
#
_cell.length_a   1.000
_cell.length_b   1.000
_cell.length_c   1.000
_cell.angle_alpha   90.00
_cell.angle_beta   90.00
_cell.angle_gamma   90.00
#
_symmetry.space_group_name_H-M   'P 1'
#
loop_
_entity.id
_entity.type
_entity.pdbx_description
1 polymer ?
#
loop_
_entity_poly.entity_id
_entity_poly.type
_entity_poly.pdbx_seq_one_letter_code
_entity_poly.pdbx_strand_id
1 'polypeptide(L)'
;MSRPTLEVADIVRAAGNSFWNKYKSHLSWMHRKVLDAIVRCRTAALGGHLDKCVRCGHQAISFNSCRNRHCPKCQGNARAKWLAARSAELLPVPYFHIVFTLPHELSALILQNKRLLYDLLYRTSAATMLELARDPKHLGADIGFLGVLHTWGQNLQHHPHIHYIVPAGGLAFDGSRWIDSSRRFFLPVHALSRVFRGKFVAGLKQLVEEEKLQFHGSQQYLTVPGCFPNFLRQLFRQDWVVYAKPPFGGAEHVLNYLARYTHRVAISNHRLVAFENDRVSFRWRDYAHGGKKKVMTLSSHEFLRRFLLHVLPGGLVRIRHFGLFANRRRGAALERCRELLGVAASIDPPQPHTLRCPACSGIMMVVERLTRSQLYFHASLSLAEPRRRADDSS
;
A
#
# COMPACT_ATOMS: atom_id res chain seq x y z
N MET A 1 -0.75 -9.72 18.25
CA MET A 1 0.69 -9.45 17.97
C MET A 1 1.15 -8.39 18.95
N SER A 2 2.22 -8.62 19.71
CA SER A 2 2.83 -7.64 20.61
C SER A 2 3.25 -6.37 19.84
N ARG A 3 3.25 -5.25 20.54
CA ARG A 3 3.72 -3.97 19.99
C ARG A 3 5.22 -4.08 19.69
N PRO A 4 5.70 -3.66 18.50
CA PRO A 4 7.13 -3.67 18.21
C PRO A 4 7.87 -2.73 19.17
N THR A 5 9.03 -3.15 19.65
CA THR A 5 9.89 -2.37 20.55
C THR A 5 10.52 -1.17 19.85
N LEU A 6 10.78 -1.27 18.53
CA LEU A 6 11.36 -0.23 17.69
C LEU A 6 10.38 0.19 16.60
N GLU A 7 10.21 1.50 16.42
CA GLU A 7 9.34 2.10 15.42
C GLU A 7 10.12 3.03 14.47
N VAL A 8 9.61 3.21 13.26
CA VAL A 8 10.14 4.25 12.34
C VAL A 8 10.11 5.64 12.99
N ALA A 9 9.15 5.87 13.90
CA ALA A 9 9.07 7.12 14.65
C ALA A 9 10.33 7.40 15.51
N ASP A 10 10.97 6.36 16.05
CA ASP A 10 12.18 6.51 16.87
C ASP A 10 13.36 6.93 16.01
N ILE A 11 13.51 6.34 14.84
CA ILE A 11 14.53 6.73 13.85
C ILE A 11 14.33 8.19 13.41
N VAL A 12 13.07 8.59 13.15
CA VAL A 12 12.76 9.97 12.74
C VAL A 12 13.03 10.95 13.89
N ARG A 13 12.76 10.59 15.16
CA ARG A 13 13.08 11.45 16.31
C ARG A 13 14.57 11.66 16.46
N ALA A 14 15.36 10.61 16.31
CA ALA A 14 16.81 10.67 16.48
C ALA A 14 17.52 11.38 15.32
N ALA A 15 17.20 11.00 14.08
CA ALA A 15 17.95 11.43 12.90
C ALA A 15 17.20 12.43 11.99
N GLY A 16 15.89 12.66 12.20
CA GLY A 16 15.06 13.41 11.26
C GLY A 16 15.47 14.87 11.09
N ASN A 17 15.91 15.53 12.14
CA ASN A 17 16.34 16.94 12.05
C ASN A 17 17.69 17.09 11.32
N SER A 18 18.68 16.25 11.63
CA SER A 18 19.98 16.24 10.92
C SER A 18 19.80 15.87 9.45
N PHE A 19 18.96 14.87 9.18
CA PHE A 19 18.58 14.48 7.81
C PHE A 19 17.91 15.64 7.07
N TRP A 20 16.91 16.30 7.69
CA TRP A 20 16.22 17.43 7.07
C TRP A 20 17.19 18.57 6.74
N ASN A 21 18.02 18.98 7.70
CA ASN A 21 18.97 20.08 7.51
C ASN A 21 19.95 19.79 6.38
N LYS A 22 20.42 18.53 6.27
CA LYS A 22 21.37 18.11 5.23
C LYS A 22 20.74 18.05 3.83
N TYR A 23 19.47 17.65 3.71
CA TYR A 23 18.83 17.34 2.43
C TYR A 23 17.65 18.25 2.08
N LYS A 24 17.39 19.33 2.81
CA LYS A 24 16.20 20.18 2.66
C LYS A 24 15.99 20.72 1.24
N SER A 25 17.06 20.98 0.48
CA SER A 25 16.99 21.42 -0.92
C SER A 25 16.41 20.37 -1.88
N HIS A 26 16.43 19.09 -1.48
CA HIS A 26 15.91 17.96 -2.28
C HIS A 26 14.59 17.39 -1.72
N LEU A 27 14.11 17.93 -0.60
CA LEU A 27 12.93 17.44 0.10
C LEU A 27 11.75 18.40 -0.07
N SER A 28 10.61 17.87 -0.47
CA SER A 28 9.37 18.64 -0.54
C SER A 28 8.75 18.80 0.86
N TRP A 29 7.87 19.83 1.00
CA TRP A 29 7.04 20.00 2.19
C TRP A 29 6.22 18.73 2.53
N MET A 30 5.80 17.96 1.52
CA MET A 30 5.09 16.70 1.75
C MET A 30 5.94 15.67 2.51
N HIS A 31 7.25 15.61 2.25
CA HIS A 31 8.16 14.74 3.00
C HIS A 31 8.21 15.16 4.47
N ARG A 32 8.32 16.46 4.77
CA ARG A 32 8.28 16.99 6.14
C ARG A 32 6.98 16.61 6.85
N LYS A 33 5.85 16.88 6.20
CA LYS A 33 4.52 16.54 6.74
C LYS A 33 4.39 15.05 7.08
N VAL A 34 4.98 14.16 6.29
CA VAL A 34 4.96 12.71 6.55
C VAL A 34 5.80 12.36 7.77
N LEU A 35 7.02 12.90 7.89
CA LEU A 35 7.90 12.67 9.04
C LEU A 35 7.26 13.18 10.34
N ASP A 36 6.74 14.40 10.34
CA ASP A 36 6.06 15.00 11.49
C ASP A 36 4.82 14.19 11.90
N ALA A 37 4.03 13.71 10.93
CA ALA A 37 2.87 12.88 11.20
C ALA A 37 3.25 11.52 11.85
N ILE A 38 4.37 10.91 11.42
CA ILE A 38 4.87 9.65 11.99
C ILE A 38 5.29 9.85 13.45
N VAL A 39 6.04 10.90 13.74
CA VAL A 39 6.51 11.22 15.09
C VAL A 39 5.35 11.49 16.05
N ARG A 40 4.35 12.26 15.60
CA ARG A 40 3.19 12.65 16.41
C ARG A 40 2.12 11.53 16.55
N CYS A 41 2.22 10.48 15.73
CA CYS A 41 1.20 9.43 15.69
C CYS A 41 1.10 8.65 17.01
N ARG A 42 -0.11 8.58 17.57
CA ARG A 42 -0.41 7.93 18.86
C ARG A 42 0.46 8.46 20.00
N THR A 43 0.55 9.77 20.06
CA THR A 43 1.14 10.52 21.19
C THR A 43 0.16 11.60 21.65
N ALA A 44 0.39 12.17 22.82
CA ALA A 44 -0.40 13.29 23.35
C ALA A 44 -0.50 14.49 22.39
N ALA A 45 0.48 14.66 21.48
CA ALA A 45 0.51 15.75 20.49
C ALA A 45 -0.71 15.77 19.54
N LEU A 46 -1.43 14.65 19.39
CA LEU A 46 -2.66 14.57 18.58
C LEU A 46 -3.93 14.48 19.43
N GLY A 47 -3.85 14.64 20.75
CA GLY A 47 -4.96 14.38 21.65
C GLY A 47 -5.26 12.87 21.78
N GLY A 48 -6.37 12.55 22.44
CA GLY A 48 -6.77 11.18 22.69
C GLY A 48 -8.22 11.08 23.15
N HIS A 49 -8.53 9.96 23.77
CA HIS A 49 -9.81 9.71 24.42
C HIS A 49 -9.63 8.77 25.60
N LEU A 50 -10.50 8.93 26.57
CA LEU A 50 -10.64 8.04 27.69
C LEU A 50 -11.64 6.95 27.33
N ASP A 51 -11.19 5.71 27.35
CA ASP A 51 -12.01 4.52 27.17
C ASP A 51 -12.35 3.90 28.52
N LYS A 52 -13.61 3.50 28.73
CA LYS A 52 -14.08 2.81 29.93
C LYS A 52 -14.75 1.49 29.56
N CYS A 53 -14.40 0.43 30.28
CA CYS A 53 -15.06 -0.86 30.13
C CYS A 53 -16.46 -0.86 30.69
N VAL A 54 -17.45 -1.27 29.88
CA VAL A 54 -18.84 -1.35 30.31
C VAL A 54 -19.09 -2.44 31.35
N ARG A 55 -18.20 -3.45 31.48
CA ARG A 55 -18.36 -4.59 32.38
C ARG A 55 -17.66 -4.41 33.72
N CYS A 56 -16.36 -4.00 33.71
CA CYS A 56 -15.57 -3.95 34.94
C CYS A 56 -15.12 -2.53 35.32
N GLY A 57 -15.51 -1.51 34.57
CA GLY A 57 -15.14 -0.12 34.84
C GLY A 57 -13.69 0.24 34.54
N HIS A 58 -12.87 -0.70 34.05
CA HIS A 58 -11.45 -0.44 33.70
C HIS A 58 -11.33 0.75 32.74
N GLN A 59 -10.45 1.69 33.04
CA GLN A 59 -10.21 2.88 32.23
C GLN A 59 -8.83 2.83 31.56
N ALA A 60 -8.76 3.33 30.33
CA ALA A 60 -7.51 3.42 29.58
C ALA A 60 -7.53 4.66 28.67
N ILE A 61 -6.38 5.32 28.55
CA ILE A 61 -6.21 6.43 27.60
C ILE A 61 -5.71 5.87 26.28
N SER A 62 -6.42 6.19 25.20
CA SER A 62 -6.04 5.87 23.83
C SER A 62 -5.68 7.15 23.07
N PHE A 63 -4.47 7.22 22.51
CA PHE A 63 -4.00 8.37 21.75
C PHE A 63 -4.47 8.33 20.29
N ASN A 64 -4.83 9.50 19.75
CA ASN A 64 -5.28 9.66 18.39
C ASN A 64 -4.20 9.30 17.36
N SER A 65 -4.62 8.75 16.24
CA SER A 65 -3.75 8.40 15.12
C SER A 65 -3.60 9.56 14.13
N CYS A 66 -2.43 9.67 13.46
CA CYS A 66 -2.18 10.72 12.48
C CYS A 66 -2.95 10.54 11.15
N ARG A 67 -3.57 9.40 10.92
CA ARG A 67 -4.29 9.01 9.69
C ARG A 67 -3.47 9.18 8.39
N ASN A 68 -2.16 9.40 8.50
CA ASN A 68 -1.29 9.52 7.34
C ASN A 68 -1.06 8.14 6.72
N ARG A 69 -1.31 8.01 5.41
CA ARG A 69 -1.18 6.73 4.69
C ARG A 69 0.24 6.16 4.67
N HIS A 70 1.27 6.97 4.96
CA HIS A 70 2.66 6.54 5.01
C HIS A 70 3.11 6.12 6.43
N CYS A 71 2.25 6.31 7.43
CA CYS A 71 2.59 5.96 8.80
C CYS A 71 2.49 4.43 9.02
N PRO A 72 3.58 3.76 9.43
CA PRO A 72 3.55 2.33 9.67
C PRO A 72 2.79 1.91 10.94
N LYS A 73 2.39 2.87 11.78
CA LYS A 73 1.79 2.65 13.10
C LYS A 73 0.26 2.57 13.08
N CYS A 74 -0.42 3.43 12.32
CA CYS A 74 -1.86 3.65 12.48
C CYS A 74 -2.74 3.08 11.36
N GLN A 75 -2.20 2.32 10.42
CA GLN A 75 -2.97 1.84 9.26
C GLN A 75 -3.81 0.57 9.52
N GLY A 76 -3.76 0.00 10.73
CA GLY A 76 -4.44 -1.26 11.06
C GLY A 76 -5.96 -1.20 10.86
N ASN A 77 -6.62 -0.18 11.44
CA ASN A 77 -8.08 -0.04 11.34
C ASN A 77 -8.55 0.26 9.91
N ALA A 78 -7.80 1.12 9.17
CA ALA A 78 -8.10 1.39 7.77
C ALA A 78 -7.98 0.12 6.91
N ARG A 79 -6.96 -0.70 7.19
CA ARG A 79 -6.79 -2.01 6.55
C ARG A 79 -7.94 -2.96 6.85
N ALA A 80 -8.36 -3.06 8.10
CA ALA A 80 -9.44 -3.95 8.51
C ALA A 80 -10.77 -3.56 7.85
N LYS A 81 -11.10 -2.27 7.86
CA LYS A 81 -12.30 -1.75 7.17
C LYS A 81 -12.25 -2.00 5.66
N TRP A 82 -11.09 -1.76 5.03
CA TRP A 82 -10.92 -2.02 3.61
C TRP A 82 -11.08 -3.51 3.29
N LEU A 83 -10.47 -4.39 4.11
CA LEU A 83 -10.55 -5.83 3.93
C LEU A 83 -12.00 -6.31 4.03
N ALA A 84 -12.72 -5.90 5.07
CA ALA A 84 -14.12 -6.25 5.24
C ALA A 84 -14.98 -5.81 4.05
N ALA A 85 -14.80 -4.57 3.58
CA ALA A 85 -15.52 -4.07 2.41
C ALA A 85 -15.18 -4.83 1.12
N ARG A 86 -13.93 -5.26 0.94
CA ARG A 86 -13.54 -6.03 -0.26
C ARG A 86 -13.93 -7.50 -0.18
N SER A 87 -13.92 -8.10 1.03
CA SER A 87 -14.42 -9.47 1.23
C SER A 87 -15.89 -9.59 0.82
N ALA A 88 -16.72 -8.60 1.14
CA ALA A 88 -18.11 -8.56 0.73
C ALA A 88 -18.32 -8.41 -0.80
N GLU A 89 -17.31 -7.99 -1.54
CA GLU A 89 -17.37 -7.84 -3.01
C GLU A 89 -16.81 -9.08 -3.76
N LEU A 90 -16.30 -10.08 -3.05
CA LEU A 90 -15.79 -11.27 -3.69
C LEU A 90 -16.89 -12.06 -4.38
N LEU A 91 -16.53 -12.61 -5.55
CA LEU A 91 -17.31 -13.62 -6.26
C LEU A 91 -16.82 -15.02 -5.82
N PRO A 92 -17.66 -16.05 -5.87
CA PRO A 92 -17.32 -17.42 -5.46
C PRO A 92 -16.49 -18.16 -6.53
N VAL A 93 -15.50 -17.49 -7.08
CA VAL A 93 -14.58 -18.01 -8.10
C VAL A 93 -13.14 -17.91 -7.62
N PRO A 94 -12.21 -18.68 -8.17
CA PRO A 94 -10.79 -18.49 -7.91
C PRO A 94 -10.31 -17.10 -8.35
N TYR A 95 -9.19 -16.62 -7.79
CA TYR A 95 -8.62 -15.33 -8.14
C TYR A 95 -7.15 -15.44 -8.51
N PHE A 96 -6.79 -14.82 -9.63
CA PHE A 96 -5.41 -14.66 -10.05
C PHE A 96 -4.77 -13.42 -9.42
N HIS A 97 -3.49 -13.54 -9.10
CA HIS A 97 -2.65 -12.42 -8.70
C HIS A 97 -1.68 -12.10 -9.83
N ILE A 98 -1.88 -10.95 -10.47
CA ILE A 98 -1.08 -10.50 -11.61
C ILE A 98 -0.29 -9.26 -11.20
N VAL A 99 1.00 -9.21 -11.56
CA VAL A 99 1.89 -8.09 -11.22
C VAL A 99 2.50 -7.53 -12.50
N PHE A 100 2.38 -6.23 -12.71
CA PHE A 100 3.07 -5.49 -13.75
C PHE A 100 4.15 -4.63 -13.15
N THR A 101 5.39 -4.79 -13.59
CA THR A 101 6.56 -4.11 -13.06
C THR A 101 7.20 -3.24 -14.13
N LEU A 102 7.57 -2.01 -13.76
CA LEU A 102 8.37 -1.14 -14.60
C LEU A 102 9.86 -1.45 -14.46
N PRO A 103 10.62 -1.41 -15.56
CA PRO A 103 12.07 -1.60 -15.52
C PRO A 103 12.75 -0.49 -14.70
N HIS A 104 13.92 -0.82 -14.13
CA HIS A 104 14.61 0.07 -13.21
C HIS A 104 15.18 1.32 -13.89
N GLU A 105 15.46 1.26 -15.19
CA GLU A 105 15.90 2.37 -16.02
C GLU A 105 14.93 3.56 -15.97
N LEU A 106 13.66 3.28 -15.78
CA LEU A 106 12.62 4.32 -15.63
C LEU A 106 12.59 4.95 -14.23
N SER A 107 13.27 4.38 -13.23
CA SER A 107 13.10 4.80 -11.83
C SER A 107 13.41 6.27 -11.59
N ALA A 108 14.49 6.82 -12.19
CA ALA A 108 14.85 8.21 -12.01
C ALA A 108 13.82 9.17 -12.65
N LEU A 109 13.35 8.84 -13.85
CA LEU A 109 12.33 9.59 -14.54
C LEU A 109 10.98 9.56 -13.79
N ILE A 110 10.61 8.39 -13.25
CA ILE A 110 9.38 8.23 -12.48
C ILE A 110 9.42 9.06 -11.18
N LEU A 111 10.57 9.10 -10.49
CA LEU A 111 10.70 9.87 -9.25
C LEU A 111 10.47 11.36 -9.45
N GLN A 112 10.82 11.91 -10.61
CA GLN A 112 10.58 13.30 -10.98
C GLN A 112 9.13 13.54 -11.44
N ASN A 113 8.48 12.53 -12.03
CA ASN A 113 7.16 12.61 -12.67
C ASN A 113 6.14 11.66 -12.05
N LYS A 114 6.17 11.46 -10.73
CA LYS A 114 5.42 10.40 -10.01
C LYS A 114 3.95 10.32 -10.41
N ARG A 115 3.22 11.45 -10.44
CA ARG A 115 1.78 11.45 -10.73
C ARG A 115 1.50 10.92 -12.13
N LEU A 116 2.16 11.52 -13.13
CA LEU A 116 1.95 11.19 -14.54
C LEU A 116 2.32 9.75 -14.85
N LEU A 117 3.49 9.29 -14.36
CA LEU A 117 4.00 7.97 -14.72
C LEU A 117 3.35 6.84 -13.91
N TYR A 118 2.86 7.08 -12.68
CA TYR A 118 2.01 6.11 -11.99
C TYR A 118 0.61 6.02 -12.63
N ASP A 119 0.06 7.14 -13.11
CA ASP A 119 -1.20 7.13 -13.84
C ASP A 119 -1.06 6.42 -15.19
N LEU A 120 0.06 6.64 -15.90
CA LEU A 120 0.39 5.92 -17.13
C LEU A 120 0.53 4.41 -16.87
N LEU A 121 1.24 4.02 -15.81
CA LEU A 121 1.39 2.61 -15.41
C LEU A 121 0.02 1.95 -15.19
N TYR A 122 -0.89 2.60 -14.46
CA TYR A 122 -2.24 2.08 -14.26
C TYR A 122 -3.02 1.97 -15.58
N ARG A 123 -3.03 3.03 -16.38
CA ARG A 123 -3.78 3.09 -17.62
C ARG A 123 -3.33 2.00 -18.60
N THR A 124 -2.02 1.86 -18.79
CA THR A 124 -1.47 0.94 -19.79
C THR A 124 -1.57 -0.51 -19.36
N SER A 125 -1.28 -0.84 -18.10
CA SER A 125 -1.41 -2.22 -17.61
C SER A 125 -2.87 -2.68 -17.55
N ALA A 126 -3.80 -1.80 -17.14
CA ALA A 126 -5.22 -2.12 -17.15
C ALA A 126 -5.77 -2.29 -18.58
N ALA A 127 -5.41 -1.39 -19.51
CA ALA A 127 -5.79 -1.49 -20.90
C ALA A 127 -5.27 -2.80 -21.54
N THR A 128 -4.04 -3.20 -21.21
CA THR A 128 -3.46 -4.47 -21.67
C THR A 128 -4.28 -5.66 -21.21
N MET A 129 -4.67 -5.70 -19.94
CA MET A 129 -5.47 -6.82 -19.41
C MET A 129 -6.86 -6.87 -20.02
N LEU A 130 -7.53 -5.71 -20.17
CA LEU A 130 -8.86 -5.64 -20.75
C LEU A 130 -8.87 -6.05 -22.22
N GLU A 131 -7.88 -5.59 -23.00
CA GLU A 131 -7.76 -5.93 -24.41
C GLU A 131 -7.52 -7.42 -24.63
N LEU A 132 -6.54 -8.01 -23.94
CA LEU A 132 -6.23 -9.42 -24.10
C LEU A 132 -7.34 -10.33 -23.55
N ALA A 133 -8.07 -9.92 -22.51
CA ALA A 133 -9.18 -10.69 -22.01
C ALA A 133 -10.39 -10.71 -22.98
N ARG A 134 -10.57 -9.63 -23.73
CA ARG A 134 -11.63 -9.55 -24.76
C ARG A 134 -11.32 -10.37 -26.01
N ASP A 135 -10.05 -10.66 -26.29
CA ASP A 135 -9.69 -11.48 -27.44
C ASP A 135 -10.26 -12.91 -27.28
N PRO A 136 -11.11 -13.39 -28.23
CA PRO A 136 -11.65 -14.75 -28.17
C PRO A 136 -10.59 -15.86 -28.17
N LYS A 137 -9.37 -15.58 -28.68
CA LYS A 137 -8.24 -16.51 -28.63
C LYS A 137 -7.74 -16.74 -27.20
N HIS A 138 -8.13 -15.88 -26.26
CA HIS A 138 -7.71 -15.97 -24.85
C HIS A 138 -8.90 -16.29 -23.95
N LEU A 139 -9.69 -15.27 -23.54
CA LEU A 139 -10.85 -15.46 -22.68
C LEU A 139 -12.18 -15.16 -23.39
N GLY A 140 -12.22 -14.17 -24.27
CA GLY A 140 -13.42 -13.74 -24.97
C GLY A 140 -14.47 -13.12 -24.04
N ALA A 141 -14.08 -12.42 -22.97
CA ALA A 141 -14.98 -11.90 -21.97
C ALA A 141 -14.58 -10.50 -21.46
N ASP A 142 -15.55 -9.77 -20.96
CA ASP A 142 -15.32 -8.58 -20.14
C ASP A 142 -14.93 -8.99 -18.73
N ILE A 143 -13.80 -8.46 -18.26
CA ILE A 143 -13.27 -8.75 -16.92
C ILE A 143 -13.41 -7.54 -16.01
N GLY A 144 -13.41 -7.78 -14.68
CA GLY A 144 -13.32 -6.77 -13.66
C GLY A 144 -12.21 -7.10 -12.68
N PHE A 145 -11.44 -6.10 -12.24
CA PHE A 145 -10.33 -6.33 -11.31
C PHE A 145 -9.96 -5.12 -10.47
N LEU A 146 -9.24 -5.39 -9.39
CA LEU A 146 -8.70 -4.42 -8.45
C LEU A 146 -7.19 -4.31 -8.60
N GLY A 147 -6.65 -3.09 -8.75
CA GLY A 147 -5.22 -2.81 -8.81
C GLY A 147 -4.72 -2.00 -7.60
N VAL A 148 -3.55 -2.38 -7.08
CA VAL A 148 -2.87 -1.71 -5.96
C VAL A 148 -1.44 -1.36 -6.35
N LEU A 149 -1.12 -0.06 -6.35
CA LEU A 149 0.23 0.43 -6.63
C LEU A 149 1.16 0.19 -5.44
N HIS A 150 2.29 -0.44 -5.71
CA HIS A 150 3.45 -0.49 -4.85
C HIS A 150 4.62 0.25 -5.51
N THR A 151 5.45 0.90 -4.71
CA THR A 151 6.61 1.66 -5.22
C THR A 151 7.93 1.17 -4.63
N TRP A 152 7.93 0.10 -3.83
CA TRP A 152 9.09 -0.36 -3.07
C TRP A 152 9.39 -1.84 -3.28
N GLY A 153 10.67 -2.14 -3.36
CA GLY A 153 11.20 -3.49 -3.17
C GLY A 153 11.37 -3.83 -1.67
N GLN A 154 11.73 -5.07 -1.38
CA GLN A 154 11.97 -5.52 -0.01
C GLN A 154 13.15 -4.78 0.67
N ASN A 155 14.09 -4.28 -0.09
CA ASN A 155 15.26 -3.50 0.31
C ASN A 155 15.01 -1.98 0.35
N LEU A 156 13.76 -1.55 0.26
CA LEU A 156 13.32 -0.15 0.21
C LEU A 156 13.83 0.65 -1.00
N GLN A 157 14.29 0.01 -2.04
CA GLN A 157 14.58 0.69 -3.31
C GLN A 157 13.29 1.00 -4.07
N HIS A 158 13.33 2.07 -4.87
CA HIS A 158 12.20 2.45 -5.70
C HIS A 158 11.98 1.41 -6.81
N HIS A 159 10.82 0.76 -6.77
CA HIS A 159 10.46 -0.33 -7.66
C HIS A 159 8.95 -0.30 -7.93
N PRO A 160 8.48 0.58 -8.83
CA PRO A 160 7.06 0.74 -9.09
C PRO A 160 6.47 -0.48 -9.79
N HIS A 161 5.41 -1.02 -9.22
CA HIS A 161 4.66 -2.14 -9.77
C HIS A 161 3.22 -2.13 -9.26
N ILE A 162 2.32 -2.73 -10.02
CA ILE A 162 0.92 -2.85 -9.64
C ILE A 162 0.60 -4.34 -9.42
N HIS A 163 -0.03 -4.62 -8.28
CA HIS A 163 -0.65 -5.89 -8.01
C HIS A 163 -2.12 -5.84 -8.39
N TYR A 164 -2.54 -6.74 -9.27
CA TYR A 164 -3.93 -6.93 -9.64
C TYR A 164 -4.50 -8.19 -9.00
N ILE A 165 -5.75 -8.11 -8.52
CA ILE A 165 -6.60 -9.25 -8.17
C ILE A 165 -7.68 -9.35 -9.23
N VAL A 166 -7.74 -10.49 -9.89
CA VAL A 166 -8.61 -10.74 -11.03
C VAL A 166 -9.39 -12.03 -10.78
N PRO A 167 -10.73 -12.02 -10.82
CA PRO A 167 -11.51 -13.25 -10.81
C PRO A 167 -11.13 -14.16 -11.98
N ALA A 168 -11.20 -15.46 -11.77
CA ALA A 168 -10.89 -16.46 -12.80
C ALA A 168 -12.04 -16.58 -13.82
N GLY A 169 -12.33 -15.51 -14.53
CA GLY A 169 -13.37 -15.44 -15.56
C GLY A 169 -13.83 -14.02 -15.80
N GLY A 170 -14.89 -13.88 -16.58
CA GLY A 170 -15.50 -12.62 -16.95
C GLY A 170 -16.92 -12.80 -17.46
N LEU A 171 -17.56 -11.69 -17.77
CA LEU A 171 -18.92 -11.65 -18.28
C LEU A 171 -18.88 -11.69 -19.82
N ALA A 172 -19.71 -12.50 -20.44
CA ALA A 172 -19.92 -12.46 -21.89
C ALA A 172 -20.31 -11.05 -22.33
N PHE A 173 -20.01 -10.64 -23.55
CA PHE A 173 -20.22 -9.26 -24.04
C PHE A 173 -21.69 -8.85 -24.02
N ASP A 174 -22.60 -9.80 -24.18
CA ASP A 174 -24.06 -9.62 -24.09
C ASP A 174 -24.58 -9.67 -22.63
N GLY A 175 -23.71 -9.95 -21.66
CA GLY A 175 -24.06 -10.08 -20.26
C GLY A 175 -24.87 -11.34 -19.91
N SER A 176 -25.00 -12.29 -20.83
CA SER A 176 -25.88 -13.47 -20.69
C SER A 176 -25.33 -14.55 -19.77
N ARG A 177 -24.01 -14.70 -19.70
CA ARG A 177 -23.34 -15.78 -18.96
C ARG A 177 -21.99 -15.38 -18.40
N TRP A 178 -21.55 -16.09 -17.37
CA TRP A 178 -20.17 -16.06 -16.89
C TRP A 178 -19.31 -16.98 -17.75
N ILE A 179 -18.12 -16.50 -18.15
CA ILE A 179 -17.12 -17.25 -18.91
C ILE A 179 -15.95 -17.55 -17.98
N ASP A 180 -15.73 -18.82 -17.66
CA ASP A 180 -14.63 -19.24 -16.80
C ASP A 180 -13.29 -19.20 -17.54
N SER A 181 -12.25 -18.73 -16.87
CA SER A 181 -10.87 -18.94 -17.33
C SER A 181 -10.36 -20.33 -16.93
N SER A 182 -9.29 -20.79 -17.57
CA SER A 182 -8.58 -21.98 -17.09
C SER A 182 -8.14 -21.77 -15.62
N ARG A 183 -8.29 -22.80 -14.78
CA ARG A 183 -7.85 -22.75 -13.36
C ARG A 183 -6.34 -22.55 -13.20
N ARG A 184 -5.53 -22.93 -14.20
CA ARG A 184 -4.06 -22.84 -14.15
C ARG A 184 -3.49 -21.65 -14.89
N PHE A 185 -4.28 -21.02 -15.75
CA PHE A 185 -3.80 -20.02 -16.68
C PHE A 185 -4.89 -18.98 -16.94
N PHE A 186 -4.56 -17.72 -16.76
CA PHE A 186 -5.48 -16.62 -17.02
C PHE A 186 -5.26 -16.00 -18.41
N LEU A 187 -4.10 -15.38 -18.61
CA LEU A 187 -3.69 -14.76 -19.89
C LEU A 187 -2.20 -15.02 -20.14
N PRO A 188 -1.76 -15.07 -21.42
CA PRO A 188 -0.35 -15.31 -21.74
C PRO A 188 0.58 -14.22 -21.22
N VAL A 189 1.48 -14.56 -20.30
CA VAL A 189 2.39 -13.59 -19.66
C VAL A 189 3.26 -12.87 -20.69
N HIS A 190 3.73 -13.56 -21.72
CA HIS A 190 4.52 -12.94 -22.79
C HIS A 190 3.70 -11.94 -23.61
N ALA A 191 2.44 -12.23 -23.91
CA ALA A 191 1.54 -11.28 -24.59
C ALA A 191 1.28 -10.06 -23.68
N LEU A 192 0.98 -10.29 -22.39
CA LEU A 192 0.82 -9.21 -21.41
C LEU A 192 2.06 -8.31 -21.36
N SER A 193 3.26 -8.90 -21.31
CA SER A 193 4.54 -8.16 -21.28
C SER A 193 4.73 -7.29 -22.51
N ARG A 194 4.58 -7.84 -23.70
CA ARG A 194 4.79 -7.15 -24.97
C ARG A 194 3.80 -6.02 -25.21
N VAL A 195 2.50 -6.29 -25.00
CA VAL A 195 1.44 -5.28 -25.19
C VAL A 195 1.57 -4.16 -24.16
N PHE A 196 1.85 -4.50 -22.89
CA PHE A 196 2.07 -3.53 -21.84
C PHE A 196 3.25 -2.61 -22.14
N ARG A 197 4.41 -3.18 -22.53
CA ARG A 197 5.60 -2.43 -22.93
C ARG A 197 5.29 -1.46 -24.07
N GLY A 198 4.66 -1.95 -25.13
CA GLY A 198 4.27 -1.13 -26.27
C GLY A 198 3.37 0.05 -25.89
N LYS A 199 2.31 -0.22 -25.12
CA LYS A 199 1.37 0.82 -24.64
C LYS A 199 2.05 1.83 -23.71
N PHE A 200 2.91 1.37 -22.80
CA PHE A 200 3.59 2.27 -21.87
C PHE A 200 4.58 3.18 -22.59
N VAL A 201 5.40 2.62 -23.50
CA VAL A 201 6.36 3.40 -24.28
C VAL A 201 5.67 4.39 -25.22
N ALA A 202 4.58 4.00 -25.86
CA ALA A 202 3.77 4.92 -26.67
C ALA A 202 3.19 6.07 -25.81
N GLY A 203 2.65 5.76 -24.65
CA GLY A 203 2.16 6.79 -23.72
C GLY A 203 3.27 7.67 -23.14
N LEU A 204 4.48 7.12 -22.93
CA LEU A 204 5.63 7.90 -22.49
C LEU A 204 6.08 8.88 -23.59
N LYS A 205 6.13 8.42 -24.84
CA LYS A 205 6.43 9.25 -26.01
C LYS A 205 5.42 10.40 -26.14
N GLN A 206 4.13 10.10 -26.04
CA GLN A 206 3.07 11.11 -26.05
C GLN A 206 3.26 12.18 -24.96
N LEU A 207 3.59 11.76 -23.72
CA LEU A 207 3.82 12.71 -22.62
C LEU A 207 5.02 13.64 -22.86
N VAL A 208 6.03 13.20 -23.61
CA VAL A 208 7.16 14.05 -24.02
C VAL A 208 6.76 14.99 -25.13
N GLU A 209 6.04 14.52 -26.14
CA GLU A 209 5.51 15.35 -27.24
C GLU A 209 4.56 16.44 -26.72
N GLU A 210 3.82 16.15 -25.65
CA GLU A 210 2.93 17.10 -24.97
C GLU A 210 3.67 17.97 -23.92
N GLU A 211 5.01 17.89 -23.83
CA GLU A 211 5.86 18.64 -22.89
C GLU A 211 5.44 18.53 -21.41
N LYS A 212 4.80 17.40 -21.04
CA LYS A 212 4.28 17.18 -19.70
C LYS A 212 5.30 16.62 -18.72
N LEU A 213 6.44 16.11 -19.20
CA LEU A 213 7.47 15.53 -18.36
C LEU A 213 8.55 16.54 -17.98
N GLN A 214 9.02 16.40 -16.75
CA GLN A 214 10.14 17.14 -16.22
C GLN A 214 11.42 16.30 -16.28
N PHE A 215 12.52 16.93 -16.68
CA PHE A 215 13.85 16.31 -16.79
C PHE A 215 14.86 17.14 -16.02
N HIS A 216 15.28 16.66 -14.85
CA HIS A 216 16.25 17.36 -13.99
C HIS A 216 17.45 16.48 -13.68
N GLY A 217 18.58 17.11 -13.35
CA GLY A 217 19.82 16.43 -12.93
C GLY A 217 20.25 15.37 -13.94
N SER A 218 20.43 14.14 -13.49
CA SER A 218 20.88 13.03 -14.35
C SER A 218 19.93 12.67 -15.50
N GLN A 219 18.69 13.19 -15.52
CA GLN A 219 17.74 12.94 -16.61
C GLN A 219 17.69 14.05 -17.66
N GLN A 220 18.42 15.15 -17.44
CA GLN A 220 18.43 16.30 -18.36
C GLN A 220 18.96 15.94 -19.75
N TYR A 221 19.83 14.93 -19.86
CA TYR A 221 20.32 14.46 -21.16
C TYR A 221 19.19 13.98 -22.10
N LEU A 222 18.05 13.58 -21.56
CA LEU A 222 16.89 13.14 -22.37
C LEU A 222 16.24 14.27 -23.16
N THR A 223 16.54 15.53 -22.87
CA THR A 223 16.09 16.69 -23.65
C THR A 223 16.96 16.94 -24.88
N VAL A 224 18.13 16.30 -24.96
CA VAL A 224 19.03 16.43 -26.12
C VAL A 224 18.45 15.64 -27.31
N PRO A 225 18.39 16.24 -28.53
CA PRO A 225 17.92 15.54 -29.72
C PRO A 225 18.55 14.17 -29.90
N GLY A 226 17.75 13.15 -30.19
CA GLY A 226 18.22 11.77 -30.36
C GLY A 226 18.39 10.95 -29.06
N CYS A 227 18.61 11.57 -27.91
CA CYS A 227 18.82 10.84 -26.65
C CYS A 227 17.55 10.14 -26.16
N PHE A 228 16.38 10.81 -26.21
CA PHE A 228 15.14 10.18 -25.78
C PHE A 228 14.70 9.01 -26.67
N PRO A 229 14.74 9.08 -28.01
CA PRO A 229 14.51 7.92 -28.87
C PRO A 229 15.49 6.75 -28.59
N ASN A 230 16.75 7.05 -28.30
CA ASN A 230 17.73 6.03 -27.91
C ASN A 230 17.36 5.36 -26.58
N PHE A 231 16.95 6.14 -25.59
CA PHE A 231 16.46 5.63 -24.30
C PHE A 231 15.24 4.74 -24.51
N LEU A 232 14.26 5.13 -25.34
CA LEU A 232 13.11 4.29 -25.64
C LEU A 232 13.51 2.95 -26.29
N ARG A 233 14.47 2.98 -27.24
CA ARG A 233 14.99 1.75 -27.85
C ARG A 233 15.60 0.79 -26.83
N GLN A 234 16.29 1.30 -25.83
CA GLN A 234 16.85 0.48 -24.75
C GLN A 234 15.75 -0.25 -23.95
N LEU A 235 14.60 0.40 -23.73
CA LEU A 235 13.46 -0.20 -23.02
C LEU A 235 12.87 -1.42 -23.76
N PHE A 236 13.11 -1.55 -25.07
CA PHE A 236 12.67 -2.71 -25.87
C PHE A 236 13.67 -3.88 -25.88
N ARG A 237 14.91 -3.70 -25.42
CA ARG A 237 15.95 -4.74 -25.44
C ARG A 237 15.71 -5.86 -24.44
N GLN A 238 14.83 -5.64 -23.45
CA GLN A 238 14.51 -6.63 -22.43
C GLN A 238 13.00 -6.81 -22.31
N ASP A 239 12.57 -8.01 -21.92
CA ASP A 239 11.19 -8.25 -21.58
C ASP A 239 10.85 -7.60 -20.25
N TRP A 240 9.69 -6.94 -20.21
CA TRP A 240 9.20 -6.34 -18.97
C TRP A 240 8.56 -7.39 -18.08
N VAL A 241 8.85 -7.33 -16.80
CA VAL A 241 8.37 -8.34 -15.85
C VAL A 241 6.87 -8.19 -15.64
N VAL A 242 6.13 -9.16 -16.18
CA VAL A 242 4.75 -9.43 -15.82
C VAL A 242 4.73 -10.80 -15.17
N TYR A 243 4.10 -10.91 -14.03
CA TYR A 243 3.99 -12.15 -13.27
C TYR A 243 2.52 -12.47 -13.03
N ALA A 244 2.11 -13.67 -13.39
CA ALA A 244 0.77 -14.18 -13.13
C ALA A 244 0.89 -15.43 -12.25
N LYS A 245 0.38 -15.33 -11.03
CA LYS A 245 0.33 -16.47 -10.12
C LYS A 245 -1.06 -17.11 -10.16
N PRO A 246 -1.12 -18.45 -10.38
CA PRO A 246 -2.37 -19.18 -10.25
C PRO A 246 -3.01 -18.97 -8.88
N PRO A 247 -4.31 -19.22 -8.74
CA PRO A 247 -5.01 -19.12 -7.48
C PRO A 247 -4.35 -19.99 -6.41
N PHE A 248 -4.04 -19.40 -5.27
CA PHE A 248 -3.49 -20.11 -4.11
C PHE A 248 -4.39 -19.81 -2.89
N GLY A 249 -5.02 -20.84 -2.36
CA GLY A 249 -6.04 -20.66 -1.35
C GLY A 249 -7.30 -19.97 -1.90
N GLY A 250 -8.32 -19.77 -1.07
CA GLY A 250 -9.54 -19.08 -1.48
C GLY A 250 -9.34 -17.58 -1.73
N ALA A 251 -10.36 -16.93 -2.27
CA ALA A 251 -10.39 -15.51 -2.58
C ALA A 251 -9.98 -14.62 -1.37
N GLU A 252 -10.34 -15.02 -0.16
CA GLU A 252 -9.94 -14.34 1.08
C GLU A 252 -8.41 -14.38 1.31
N HIS A 253 -7.72 -15.46 0.92
CA HIS A 253 -6.26 -15.54 1.04
C HIS A 253 -5.56 -14.49 0.20
N VAL A 254 -6.03 -14.27 -1.02
CA VAL A 254 -5.50 -13.25 -1.93
C VAL A 254 -5.77 -11.85 -1.39
N LEU A 255 -6.98 -11.60 -0.87
CA LEU A 255 -7.32 -10.32 -0.21
C LEU A 255 -6.49 -10.09 1.05
N ASN A 256 -6.36 -11.09 1.92
CA ASN A 256 -5.54 -11.00 3.11
C ASN A 256 -4.07 -10.74 2.78
N TYR A 257 -3.56 -11.37 1.72
CA TYR A 257 -2.23 -11.09 1.20
C TYR A 257 -2.10 -9.61 0.77
N LEU A 258 -3.01 -9.11 -0.06
CA LEU A 258 -2.99 -7.70 -0.50
C LEU A 258 -3.26 -6.73 0.63
N ALA A 259 -4.14 -7.04 1.58
CA ALA A 259 -4.40 -6.18 2.73
C ALA A 259 -3.14 -5.90 3.57
N ARG A 260 -2.16 -6.81 3.54
CA ARG A 260 -0.85 -6.57 4.18
C ARG A 260 -0.07 -5.44 3.51
N TYR A 261 -0.33 -5.18 2.23
CA TYR A 261 0.40 -4.21 1.41
C TYR A 261 -0.41 -2.97 1.05
N THR A 262 -1.76 -3.05 1.05
CA THR A 262 -2.63 -1.93 0.67
C THR A 262 -2.56 -0.75 1.63
N HIS A 263 -2.33 -0.99 2.92
CA HIS A 263 -2.26 0.02 3.98
C HIS A 263 -0.86 0.17 4.59
N ARG A 264 0.17 -0.32 3.89
CA ARG A 264 1.58 -0.07 4.23
C ARG A 264 2.25 0.68 3.12
N VAL A 265 3.19 1.52 3.49
CA VAL A 265 4.13 2.14 2.56
C VAL A 265 5.53 1.79 3.04
N ALA A 266 6.35 1.32 2.14
CA ALA A 266 7.75 0.98 2.33
C ALA A 266 8.00 -0.14 3.36
N ILE A 267 7.82 0.09 4.65
CA ILE A 267 8.20 -0.84 5.71
C ILE A 267 7.16 -0.85 6.85
N SER A 268 7.04 -2.00 7.54
CA SER A 268 6.34 -2.09 8.83
C SER A 268 7.34 -2.08 9.98
N ASN A 269 6.95 -1.55 11.14
CA ASN A 269 7.78 -1.54 12.34
C ASN A 269 8.27 -2.95 12.73
N HIS A 270 7.47 -4.01 12.52
CA HIS A 270 7.87 -5.39 12.78
C HIS A 270 9.06 -5.92 11.96
N ARG A 271 9.47 -5.20 10.91
CA ARG A 271 10.66 -5.53 10.14
C ARG A 271 11.93 -4.93 10.73
N LEU A 272 11.82 -3.89 11.55
CA LEU A 272 12.95 -3.28 12.24
C LEU A 272 13.53 -4.27 13.23
N VAL A 273 14.84 -4.34 13.31
CA VAL A 273 15.59 -5.26 14.19
C VAL A 273 16.35 -4.46 15.24
N ALA A 274 17.13 -3.45 14.82
CA ALA A 274 17.94 -2.61 15.70
C ALA A 274 18.11 -1.20 15.14
N PHE A 275 18.33 -0.26 16.03
CA PHE A 275 18.77 1.10 15.70
C PHE A 275 19.84 1.51 16.73
N GLU A 276 21.09 1.42 16.29
CA GLU A 276 22.27 1.63 17.14
C GLU A 276 23.36 2.34 16.32
N ASN A 277 24.11 3.23 16.95
CA ASN A 277 25.24 3.95 16.31
C ASN A 277 24.85 4.58 14.96
N ASP A 278 23.70 5.24 14.91
CA ASP A 278 23.13 5.87 13.70
C ASP A 278 22.88 4.89 12.53
N ARG A 279 22.76 3.59 12.81
CA ARG A 279 22.50 2.53 11.84
C ARG A 279 21.18 1.83 12.11
N VAL A 280 20.39 1.64 11.07
CA VAL A 280 19.09 0.95 11.11
C VAL A 280 19.22 -0.41 10.47
N SER A 281 18.93 -1.46 11.23
CA SER A 281 18.89 -2.84 10.75
C SER A 281 17.45 -3.31 10.60
N PHE A 282 17.12 -3.94 9.46
CA PHE A 282 15.77 -4.46 9.21
C PHE A 282 15.79 -5.75 8.38
N ARG A 283 14.77 -6.60 8.60
CA ARG A 283 14.58 -7.86 7.87
C ARG A 283 14.04 -7.59 6.47
N TRP A 284 14.59 -8.31 5.49
CA TRP A 284 14.10 -8.29 4.11
C TRP A 284 14.19 -9.68 3.47
N ARG A 285 13.48 -9.87 2.34
CA ARG A 285 13.57 -11.09 1.54
C ARG A 285 14.30 -10.77 0.24
N ASP A 286 15.31 -11.57 -0.05
CA ASP A 286 16.09 -11.49 -1.28
C ASP A 286 15.50 -12.43 -2.33
N TYR A 287 14.57 -11.90 -3.12
CA TYR A 287 13.89 -12.69 -4.15
C TYR A 287 14.80 -13.06 -5.32
N ALA A 288 15.87 -12.31 -5.57
CA ALA A 288 16.86 -12.65 -6.59
C ALA A 288 17.65 -13.94 -6.25
N HIS A 289 17.73 -14.26 -4.95
CA HIS A 289 18.42 -15.45 -4.46
C HIS A 289 17.48 -16.40 -3.70
N GLY A 290 16.36 -16.79 -4.32
CA GLY A 290 15.43 -17.79 -3.80
C GLY A 290 14.60 -17.35 -2.59
N GLY A 291 14.39 -16.05 -2.39
CA GLY A 291 13.53 -15.55 -1.32
C GLY A 291 14.11 -15.71 0.09
N LYS A 292 15.42 -15.83 0.23
CA LYS A 292 16.15 -15.96 1.51
C LYS A 292 15.87 -14.77 2.42
N LYS A 293 15.62 -15.03 3.70
CA LYS A 293 15.49 -13.99 4.73
C LYS A 293 16.89 -13.47 5.08
N LYS A 294 17.08 -12.17 4.96
CA LYS A 294 18.33 -11.47 5.29
C LYS A 294 18.05 -10.25 6.17
N VAL A 295 19.08 -9.74 6.81
CA VAL A 295 19.08 -8.45 7.52
C VAL A 295 19.90 -7.47 6.68
N MET A 296 19.37 -6.25 6.51
CA MET A 296 20.06 -5.14 5.86
C MET A 296 20.27 -4.04 6.90
N THR A 297 21.47 -3.49 6.94
CA THR A 297 21.84 -2.37 7.80
C THR A 297 22.21 -1.16 6.95
N LEU A 298 21.56 -0.04 7.20
CA LEU A 298 21.77 1.23 6.52
C LEU A 298 22.11 2.31 7.55
N SER A 299 22.77 3.40 7.14
CA SER A 299 22.77 4.61 7.97
C SER A 299 21.34 5.13 8.11
N SER A 300 21.03 5.82 9.22
CA SER A 300 19.71 6.41 9.45
C SER A 300 19.29 7.33 8.31
N HIS A 301 20.21 8.13 7.79
CA HIS A 301 19.97 9.03 6.65
C HIS A 301 19.60 8.27 5.37
N GLU A 302 20.31 7.18 5.04
CA GLU A 302 19.99 6.37 3.86
C GLU A 302 18.65 5.62 4.04
N PHE A 303 18.35 5.15 5.25
CA PHE A 303 17.06 4.57 5.56
C PHE A 303 15.92 5.57 5.36
N LEU A 304 16.04 6.79 5.91
CA LEU A 304 15.04 7.86 5.74
C LEU A 304 14.93 8.29 4.28
N ARG A 305 16.04 8.42 3.55
CA ARG A 305 16.04 8.72 2.12
C ARG A 305 15.24 7.67 1.35
N ARG A 306 15.54 6.37 1.53
CA ARG A 306 14.79 5.29 0.87
C ARG A 306 13.33 5.29 1.27
N PHE A 307 13.01 5.48 2.55
CA PHE A 307 11.62 5.56 3.02
C PHE A 307 10.85 6.68 2.31
N LEU A 308 11.45 7.87 2.18
CA LEU A 308 10.81 9.03 1.55
C LEU A 308 10.64 8.92 0.04
N LEU A 309 11.43 8.08 -0.67
CA LEU A 309 11.18 7.79 -2.09
C LEU A 309 9.74 7.29 -2.34
N HIS A 310 9.13 6.65 -1.35
CA HIS A 310 7.81 6.05 -1.43
C HIS A 310 6.67 6.98 -1.03
N VAL A 311 6.98 8.22 -0.65
CA VAL A 311 5.95 9.23 -0.41
C VAL A 311 5.26 9.56 -1.74
N LEU A 312 3.96 9.29 -1.76
CA LEU A 312 3.12 9.46 -2.94
C LEU A 312 2.61 10.91 -3.05
N PRO A 313 2.40 11.40 -4.27
CA PRO A 313 1.78 12.71 -4.49
C PRO A 313 0.44 12.86 -3.76
N GLY A 314 0.14 14.07 -3.33
CA GLY A 314 -1.14 14.39 -2.70
C GLY A 314 -2.31 14.00 -3.63
N GLY A 315 -3.38 13.41 -3.10
CA GLY A 315 -4.55 13.01 -3.90
C GLY A 315 -4.36 11.82 -4.85
N LEU A 316 -3.15 11.23 -4.98
CA LEU A 316 -2.97 10.05 -5.81
C LEU A 316 -3.77 8.87 -5.25
N VAL A 317 -4.68 8.33 -6.06
CA VAL A 317 -5.46 7.13 -5.73
C VAL A 317 -4.58 5.90 -6.00
N ARG A 318 -4.25 5.17 -4.92
CA ARG A 318 -3.36 4.01 -4.96
C ARG A 318 -4.06 2.68 -5.18
N ILE A 319 -5.36 2.62 -4.96
CA ILE A 319 -6.20 1.43 -5.13
C ILE A 319 -7.25 1.80 -6.17
N ARG A 320 -7.28 1.09 -7.29
CA ARG A 320 -8.18 1.40 -8.41
C ARG A 320 -8.91 0.16 -8.88
N HIS A 321 -10.14 0.35 -9.32
CA HIS A 321 -11.00 -0.68 -9.89
C HIS A 321 -11.13 -0.47 -11.39
N PHE A 322 -11.16 -1.57 -12.14
CA PHE A 322 -11.16 -1.54 -13.61
C PHE A 322 -12.18 -2.49 -14.22
N GLY A 323 -12.50 -2.25 -15.49
CA GLY A 323 -13.43 -3.07 -16.26
C GLY A 323 -14.83 -3.10 -15.63
N LEU A 324 -15.41 -4.27 -15.48
CA LEU A 324 -16.72 -4.48 -14.84
C LEU A 324 -16.78 -3.91 -13.42
N PHE A 325 -15.65 -3.92 -12.69
CA PHE A 325 -15.58 -3.42 -11.32
C PHE A 325 -15.23 -1.94 -11.21
N ALA A 326 -15.21 -1.18 -12.32
CA ALA A 326 -15.06 0.27 -12.27
C ALA A 326 -16.19 0.89 -11.40
N ASN A 327 -15.85 1.92 -10.62
CA ASN A 327 -16.72 2.46 -9.56
C ASN A 327 -18.16 2.73 -9.98
N ARG A 328 -18.39 3.18 -11.22
CA ARG A 328 -19.74 3.49 -11.74
C ARG A 328 -20.59 2.24 -12.01
N ARG A 329 -19.98 1.10 -12.31
CA ARG A 329 -20.66 -0.13 -12.76
C ARG A 329 -20.58 -1.25 -11.72
N ARG A 330 -19.70 -1.13 -10.72
CA ARG A 330 -19.34 -2.23 -9.82
C ARG A 330 -20.53 -2.88 -9.12
N GLY A 331 -21.48 -2.10 -8.59
CA GLY A 331 -22.65 -2.64 -7.90
C GLY A 331 -23.46 -3.56 -8.80
N ALA A 332 -23.95 -3.03 -9.90
CA ALA A 332 -24.77 -3.78 -10.85
C ALA A 332 -23.98 -4.96 -11.50
N ALA A 333 -22.68 -4.77 -11.79
CA ALA A 333 -21.87 -5.82 -12.35
C ALA A 333 -21.64 -7.00 -11.38
N LEU A 334 -21.39 -6.70 -10.09
CA LEU A 334 -21.25 -7.73 -9.06
C LEU A 334 -22.55 -8.49 -8.82
N GLU A 335 -23.68 -7.79 -8.80
CA GLU A 335 -25.02 -8.39 -8.68
C GLU A 335 -25.26 -9.34 -9.85
N ARG A 336 -25.08 -8.86 -11.09
CA ARG A 336 -25.23 -9.71 -12.29
C ARG A 336 -24.30 -10.92 -12.29
N CYS A 337 -23.04 -10.74 -11.91
CA CYS A 337 -22.09 -11.87 -11.82
C CYS A 337 -22.54 -12.89 -10.77
N ARG A 338 -23.09 -12.46 -9.63
CA ARG A 338 -23.62 -13.36 -8.58
C ARG A 338 -24.84 -14.15 -9.05
N GLU A 339 -25.79 -13.47 -9.69
CA GLU A 339 -26.95 -14.14 -10.29
C GLU A 339 -26.51 -15.28 -11.24
N LEU A 340 -25.58 -15.00 -12.17
CA LEU A 340 -25.09 -15.98 -13.13
C LEU A 340 -24.28 -17.10 -12.49
N LEU A 341 -23.67 -16.84 -11.33
CA LEU A 341 -22.93 -17.84 -10.55
C LEU A 341 -23.80 -18.57 -9.52
N GLY A 342 -25.10 -18.27 -9.47
CA GLY A 342 -26.07 -18.94 -8.58
C GLY A 342 -25.87 -18.65 -7.09
N VAL A 343 -25.33 -17.48 -6.74
CA VAL A 343 -25.00 -17.14 -5.35
C VAL A 343 -25.80 -15.92 -4.89
N ALA A 344 -26.55 -16.06 -3.81
CA ALA A 344 -27.22 -14.95 -3.16
C ALA A 344 -26.19 -13.93 -2.60
N ALA A 345 -26.55 -12.65 -2.63
CA ALA A 345 -25.72 -11.59 -2.03
C ALA A 345 -25.60 -11.82 -0.51
N SER A 346 -24.48 -12.36 -0.07
CA SER A 346 -24.14 -12.40 1.36
C SER A 346 -23.68 -11.00 1.77
N ILE A 347 -24.56 -10.18 2.27
CA ILE A 347 -24.26 -8.90 2.89
C ILE A 347 -24.32 -9.11 4.41
N ASP A 348 -23.29 -9.71 4.97
CA ASP A 348 -23.02 -9.49 6.37
C ASP A 348 -22.25 -8.15 6.48
N PRO A 349 -22.86 -7.12 7.08
CA PRO A 349 -22.15 -5.86 7.27
C PRO A 349 -20.90 -6.12 8.13
N PRO A 350 -19.74 -5.53 7.78
CA PRO A 350 -18.53 -5.71 8.56
C PRO A 350 -18.81 -5.31 10.01
N GLN A 351 -18.65 -6.26 10.92
CA GLN A 351 -18.84 -5.98 12.35
C GLN A 351 -17.83 -4.90 12.78
N PRO A 352 -18.28 -3.86 13.49
CA PRO A 352 -17.41 -2.82 13.98
C PRO A 352 -16.35 -3.46 14.90
N HIS A 353 -15.08 -3.12 14.67
CA HIS A 353 -13.99 -3.52 15.57
C HIS A 353 -14.22 -2.86 16.94
N THR A 354 -14.86 -3.57 17.85
CA THR A 354 -15.00 -3.15 19.24
C THR A 354 -13.68 -3.37 19.97
N LEU A 355 -13.19 -2.31 20.61
CA LEU A 355 -12.04 -2.41 21.50
C LEU A 355 -12.41 -3.28 22.70
N ARG A 356 -11.60 -4.30 22.99
CA ARG A 356 -11.82 -5.20 24.12
C ARG A 356 -11.00 -4.78 25.32
N CYS A 357 -11.60 -4.86 26.50
CA CYS A 357 -10.96 -4.58 27.77
C CYS A 357 -9.82 -5.56 28.04
N PRO A 358 -8.60 -5.10 28.39
CA PRO A 358 -7.48 -5.97 28.68
C PRO A 358 -7.67 -6.78 29.99
N ALA A 359 -8.52 -6.31 30.92
CA ALA A 359 -8.76 -6.97 32.19
C ALA A 359 -9.86 -8.04 32.13
N CYS A 360 -10.97 -7.82 31.39
CA CYS A 360 -12.11 -8.74 31.42
C CYS A 360 -12.67 -9.07 30.03
N SER A 361 -12.03 -8.64 28.94
CA SER A 361 -12.46 -8.81 27.56
C SER A 361 -13.83 -8.18 27.21
N GLY A 362 -14.45 -7.42 28.14
CA GLY A 362 -15.66 -6.64 27.91
C GLY A 362 -15.47 -5.55 26.85
N ILE A 363 -16.55 -4.91 26.43
CA ILE A 363 -16.50 -3.81 25.44
C ILE A 363 -15.97 -2.54 26.10
N MET A 364 -15.00 -1.88 25.45
CA MET A 364 -14.55 -0.55 25.83
C MET A 364 -15.32 0.53 25.03
N MET A 365 -15.83 1.53 25.74
CA MET A 365 -16.52 2.67 25.14
C MET A 365 -15.77 3.97 25.41
N VAL A 366 -15.73 4.85 24.42
CA VAL A 366 -15.18 6.20 24.57
C VAL A 366 -16.14 7.01 25.46
N VAL A 367 -15.67 7.45 26.64
CA VAL A 367 -16.44 8.27 27.58
C VAL A 367 -16.08 9.75 27.50
N GLU A 368 -14.86 10.07 27.12
CA GLU A 368 -14.38 11.44 27.00
C GLU A 368 -13.38 11.60 25.86
N ARG A 369 -13.39 12.75 25.18
CA ARG A 369 -12.37 13.14 24.22
C ARG A 369 -11.41 14.12 24.87
N LEU A 370 -10.11 13.78 24.86
CA LEU A 370 -9.07 14.53 25.52
C LEU A 370 -8.28 15.34 24.51
N THR A 371 -8.18 16.63 24.75
CA THR A 371 -7.27 17.53 24.00
C THR A 371 -5.81 17.28 24.37
N ARG A 372 -4.89 17.83 23.59
CA ARG A 372 -3.46 17.81 23.89
C ARG A 372 -3.17 18.34 25.31
N SER A 373 -3.74 19.48 25.67
CA SER A 373 -3.53 20.12 26.97
C SER A 373 -4.00 19.24 28.13
N GLN A 374 -5.22 18.70 28.05
CA GLN A 374 -5.76 17.81 29.06
C GLN A 374 -4.87 16.57 29.27
N LEU A 375 -4.36 15.97 28.18
CA LEU A 375 -3.47 14.81 28.28
C LEU A 375 -2.14 15.13 28.98
N TYR A 376 -1.58 16.33 28.80
CA TYR A 376 -0.40 16.74 29.55
C TYR A 376 -0.70 16.93 31.04
N PHE A 377 -1.86 17.50 31.40
CA PHE A 377 -2.30 17.62 32.80
C PHE A 377 -2.51 16.26 33.45
N HIS A 378 -3.18 15.30 32.79
CA HIS A 378 -3.35 13.94 33.29
C HIS A 378 -2.02 13.22 33.50
N ALA A 379 -1.07 13.37 32.60
CA ALA A 379 0.27 12.77 32.77
C ALA A 379 1.02 13.38 33.97
N SER A 380 0.86 14.66 34.22
CA SER A 380 1.48 15.34 35.38
C SER A 380 0.87 14.89 36.70
N LEU A 381 -0.44 14.68 36.75
CA LEU A 381 -1.13 14.20 37.94
C LEU A 381 -0.78 12.74 38.28
N SER A 382 -0.60 11.87 37.27
CA SER A 382 -0.21 10.47 37.50
C SER A 382 1.25 10.31 37.98
N LEU A 383 2.11 11.31 37.77
CA LEU A 383 3.47 11.35 38.30
C LEU A 383 3.52 11.93 39.72
N ALA A 384 2.45 12.60 40.17
CA ALA A 384 2.35 13.23 41.47
C ALA A 384 1.71 12.35 42.57
N GLU A 385 1.20 11.16 42.26
CA GLU A 385 0.77 10.23 43.30
C GLU A 385 2.01 9.68 44.04
N PRO A 386 2.15 9.97 45.34
CA PRO A 386 3.25 9.42 46.13
C PRO A 386 3.06 7.89 46.23
N ARG A 387 4.11 7.16 45.91
CA ARG A 387 4.19 5.73 46.23
C ARG A 387 3.82 5.61 47.72
N ARG A 388 2.62 5.09 48.01
CA ARG A 388 2.31 4.66 49.39
C ARG A 388 3.37 3.63 49.77
N ARG A 389 4.21 4.01 50.71
CA ARG A 389 5.09 3.06 51.41
C ARG A 389 4.16 2.00 52.01
N ALA A 390 4.42 0.75 51.69
CA ALA A 390 3.92 -0.34 52.50
C ALA A 390 4.53 -0.12 53.87
N ASP A 391 3.71 0.24 54.84
CA ASP A 391 4.11 0.23 56.23
C ASP A 391 4.30 -1.24 56.62
N ASP A 392 5.54 -1.55 56.97
CA ASP A 392 5.88 -2.68 57.82
C ASP A 392 5.14 -2.49 59.13
N SER A 393 4.31 -3.42 59.47
CA SER A 393 3.86 -3.63 60.86
C SER A 393 3.80 -5.10 61.16
N SER A 394 4.82 -5.55 61.90
CA SER A 394 4.86 -6.61 62.92
C SER A 394 4.22 -7.95 62.61
#